data_5a2b3f5559cc450c7b0e5fabd9df7e89
#
_entry.id   5a2b3f5559cc450c7b0e5fabd9df7e89
#
_cell.length_a   1.000
_cell.length_b   1.000
_cell.length_c   1.000
_cell.angle_alpha   90.00
_cell.angle_beta   90.00
_cell.angle_gamma   90.00
#
_symmetry.space_group_name_H-M   'P 1'
#
loop_
_entity.id
_entity.type
_entity.pdbx_description
1 polymer ?
#
loop_
_entity_poly.entity_id
_entity_poly.type
_entity_poly.pdbx_seq_one_letter_code
_entity_poly.pdbx_strand_id
1 'polypeptide(L)'
;TGSTITKSQLQEWVDYANKVGAVIIYDAAYEAYISEDDVPHSIYECEGARTCAIELRSFSKNAGFTGLRLGFTVIPRDLKSGETTLHSLWARRHGTKFNGAPYIVQRAGEAVYSEAGKNQTKEQIAYYMKNAKVIKEGLKEAGYSVSGGVNAPYIWLKTPDNMSSWDFFDYLLEKANVLGTPGSGFGPSGEGYFRLTAFGSYENTVEAIERIKRM
;
A
#
# COMPACT_ATOMS: atom_id res chain seq x y z
N THR A 1 -5.76 -0.36 2.45
CA THR A 1 -7.02 -0.05 1.74
C THR A 1 -6.78 0.40 0.30
N GLY A 2 -5.66 1.05 -0.01
CA GLY A 2 -5.38 1.68 -1.29
C GLY A 2 -5.91 3.12 -1.40
N SER A 3 -6.37 3.69 -0.30
CA SER A 3 -6.68 5.12 -0.21
C SER A 3 -5.42 5.92 -0.01
N THR A 4 -5.37 7.11 -0.59
CA THR A 4 -4.33 8.11 -0.43
C THR A 4 -4.92 9.40 0.10
N ILE A 5 -4.07 10.27 0.63
CA ILE A 5 -4.44 11.61 1.07
C ILE A 5 -3.60 12.63 0.28
N THR A 6 -4.17 13.79 0.01
CA THR A 6 -3.47 14.85 -0.70
C THR A 6 -2.39 15.47 0.18
N LYS A 7 -1.45 16.18 -0.43
CA LYS A 7 -0.38 16.88 0.28
C LYS A 7 -0.94 17.91 1.27
N SER A 8 -2.01 18.62 0.91
CA SER A 8 -2.65 19.58 1.80
C SER A 8 -3.26 18.91 3.04
N GLN A 9 -3.96 17.79 2.85
CA GLN A 9 -4.51 17.01 3.97
C GLN A 9 -3.40 16.44 4.88
N LEU A 10 -2.31 15.95 4.29
CA LEU A 10 -1.18 15.45 5.07
C LEU A 10 -0.48 16.57 5.84
N GLN A 11 -0.40 17.78 5.27
CA GLN A 11 0.12 18.96 5.97
C GLN A 11 -0.70 19.30 7.20
N GLU A 12 -2.04 19.25 7.13
CA GLU A 12 -2.90 19.47 8.29
C GLU A 12 -2.63 18.48 9.43
N TRP A 13 -2.34 17.21 9.07
CA TRP A 13 -1.96 16.19 10.06
C TRP A 13 -0.61 16.48 10.70
N VAL A 14 0.38 16.91 9.91
CA VAL A 14 1.71 17.30 10.40
C VAL A 14 1.62 18.49 11.34
N ASP A 15 0.84 19.51 10.97
CA ASP A 15 0.63 20.71 11.78
C ASP A 15 -0.06 20.35 13.11
N TYR A 16 -1.08 19.51 13.06
CA TYR A 16 -1.77 19.03 14.26
C TYR A 16 -0.84 18.23 15.16
N ALA A 17 -0.05 17.28 14.60
CA ALA A 17 0.88 16.47 15.36
C ALA A 17 1.92 17.33 16.09
N ASN A 18 2.51 18.31 15.40
CA ASN A 18 3.44 19.27 16.00
C ASN A 18 2.78 20.10 17.12
N LYS A 19 1.53 20.53 16.91
CA LYS A 19 0.78 21.32 17.90
C LYS A 19 0.52 20.56 19.20
N VAL A 20 0.25 19.25 19.12
CA VAL A 20 -0.13 18.45 20.29
C VAL A 20 1.01 17.56 20.82
N GLY A 21 2.17 17.59 20.19
CA GLY A 21 3.31 16.75 20.55
C GLY A 21 3.11 15.26 20.21
N ALA A 22 2.31 14.94 19.20
CA ALA A 22 2.09 13.59 18.74
C ALA A 22 3.15 13.16 17.70
N VAL A 23 3.29 11.85 17.50
CA VAL A 23 4.16 11.27 16.47
C VAL A 23 3.31 10.55 15.43
N ILE A 24 3.53 10.88 14.16
CA ILE A 24 2.92 10.20 13.02
C ILE A 24 3.82 9.03 12.62
N ILE A 25 3.25 7.83 12.51
CA ILE A 25 3.88 6.69 11.84
C ILE A 25 3.27 6.61 10.44
N TYR A 26 4.04 7.02 9.44
CA TYR A 26 3.63 7.07 8.05
C TYR A 26 4.06 5.81 7.31
N ASP A 27 3.11 4.95 6.97
CA ASP A 27 3.37 3.72 6.21
C ASP A 27 3.31 4.00 4.70
N ALA A 28 4.49 4.13 4.09
CA ALA A 28 4.67 4.41 2.68
C ALA A 28 5.00 3.15 1.85
N ALA A 29 4.52 1.96 2.27
CA ALA A 29 4.84 0.70 1.59
C ALA A 29 4.34 0.63 0.14
N TYR A 30 3.38 1.46 -0.26
CA TYR A 30 2.83 1.52 -1.62
C TYR A 30 3.14 2.83 -2.35
N GLU A 31 4.04 3.67 -1.86
CA GLU A 31 4.34 4.99 -2.43
C GLU A 31 4.73 4.94 -3.93
N ALA A 32 5.39 3.85 -4.35
CA ALA A 32 5.81 3.69 -5.73
C ALA A 32 4.65 3.53 -6.73
N TYR A 33 3.43 3.27 -6.24
CA TYR A 33 2.21 3.19 -7.05
C TYR A 33 1.48 4.52 -7.18
N ILE A 34 1.89 5.55 -6.46
CA ILE A 34 1.28 6.87 -6.54
C ILE A 34 1.52 7.45 -7.94
N SER A 35 0.45 7.93 -8.54
CA SER A 35 0.45 8.48 -9.91
C SER A 35 -0.18 9.87 -10.00
N GLU A 36 -0.82 10.35 -8.93
CA GLU A 36 -1.45 11.67 -8.86
C GLU A 36 -0.47 12.68 -8.26
N ASP A 37 -0.31 13.83 -8.91
CA ASP A 37 0.71 14.83 -8.56
C ASP A 37 0.48 15.51 -7.19
N ASP A 38 -0.76 15.52 -6.70
CA ASP A 38 -1.13 16.11 -5.41
C ASP A 38 -0.99 15.15 -4.22
N VAL A 39 -0.63 13.89 -4.48
CA VAL A 39 -0.41 12.85 -3.47
C VAL A 39 1.08 12.70 -3.21
N PRO A 40 1.58 12.97 -1.98
CA PRO A 40 3.00 12.93 -1.69
C PRO A 40 3.53 11.49 -1.64
N HIS A 41 4.75 11.27 -2.16
CA HIS A 41 5.48 10.02 -2.05
C HIS A 41 6.16 9.85 -0.69
N SER A 42 6.31 10.93 0.06
CA SER A 42 6.93 10.95 1.39
C SER A 42 6.27 11.98 2.29
N ILE A 43 6.09 11.64 3.57
CA ILE A 43 5.62 12.62 4.55
C ILE A 43 6.59 13.80 4.69
N TYR A 44 7.87 13.60 4.36
CA TYR A 44 8.88 14.66 4.44
C TYR A 44 8.80 15.70 3.31
N GLU A 45 7.85 15.58 2.40
CA GLU A 45 7.44 16.64 1.50
C GLU A 45 6.57 17.70 2.19
N CYS A 46 6.07 17.40 3.40
CA CYS A 46 5.32 18.34 4.24
C CYS A 46 6.27 19.09 5.17
N GLU A 47 6.04 20.40 5.31
CA GLU A 47 6.81 21.26 6.22
C GLU A 47 6.61 20.83 7.67
N GLY A 48 7.69 20.79 8.46
CA GLY A 48 7.63 20.37 9.86
C GLY A 48 7.50 18.86 10.11
N ALA A 49 7.42 18.02 9.09
CA ALA A 49 7.28 16.56 9.27
C ALA A 49 8.51 15.92 9.97
N ARG A 50 9.69 16.51 9.82
CA ARG A 50 10.93 15.97 10.43
C ARG A 50 10.92 16.00 11.96
N THR A 51 10.07 16.82 12.57
CA THR A 51 9.94 16.95 14.02
C THR A 51 8.83 16.10 14.62
N CYS A 52 7.97 15.48 13.78
CA CYS A 52 6.82 14.72 14.28
C CYS A 52 6.54 13.41 13.52
N ALA A 53 7.36 13.00 12.52
CA ALA A 53 7.03 11.83 11.74
C ALA A 53 8.16 10.81 11.62
N ILE A 54 7.75 9.54 11.61
CA ILE A 54 8.55 8.36 11.27
C ILE A 54 7.96 7.79 9.98
N GLU A 55 8.81 7.50 8.98
CA GLU A 55 8.36 6.91 7.72
C GLU A 55 8.83 5.46 7.59
N LEU A 56 7.92 4.58 7.21
CA LEU A 56 8.18 3.17 6.94
C LEU A 56 8.15 2.91 5.44
N ARG A 57 9.18 2.25 4.93
CA ARG A 57 9.34 1.87 3.52
C ARG A 57 9.48 0.36 3.37
N SER A 58 9.00 -0.18 2.26
CA SER A 58 9.05 -1.61 1.98
C SER A 58 9.42 -1.90 0.52
N PHE A 59 10.30 -2.88 0.32
CA PHE A 59 10.61 -3.41 -1.01
C PHE A 59 9.64 -4.52 -1.43
N SER A 60 8.73 -4.95 -0.54
CA SER A 60 7.84 -6.09 -0.80
C SER A 60 6.94 -5.87 -2.02
N LYS A 61 6.47 -4.64 -2.23
CA LYS A 61 5.45 -4.34 -3.25
C LYS A 61 6.03 -3.64 -4.48
N ASN A 62 7.00 -2.76 -4.31
CA ASN A 62 7.61 -2.05 -5.44
C ASN A 62 8.63 -2.89 -6.20
N ALA A 63 9.38 -3.77 -5.51
CA ALA A 63 10.47 -4.54 -6.09
C ALA A 63 10.29 -6.07 -6.00
N GLY A 64 9.10 -6.54 -5.61
CA GLY A 64 8.81 -7.97 -5.50
C GLY A 64 9.51 -8.70 -4.35
N PHE A 65 10.02 -7.99 -3.33
CA PHE A 65 10.79 -8.57 -2.23
C PHE A 65 9.93 -9.18 -1.11
N THR A 66 8.69 -9.56 -1.40
CA THR A 66 7.80 -10.15 -0.38
C THR A 66 8.44 -11.36 0.31
N GLY A 67 9.13 -12.22 -0.41
CA GLY A 67 9.85 -13.38 0.15
C GLY A 67 11.23 -13.04 0.70
N LEU A 68 11.87 -11.95 0.27
CA LEU A 68 13.21 -11.55 0.72
C LEU A 68 13.20 -10.74 2.02
N ARG A 69 12.06 -10.20 2.42
CA ARG A 69 11.82 -9.50 3.70
C ARG A 69 12.72 -8.29 3.92
N LEU A 70 12.63 -7.29 3.04
CA LEU A 70 13.39 -6.04 3.17
C LEU A 70 12.47 -4.82 3.26
N GLY A 71 12.80 -3.94 4.17
CA GLY A 71 12.22 -2.62 4.36
C GLY A 71 13.19 -1.73 5.11
N PHE A 72 12.88 -0.45 5.24
CA PHE A 72 13.64 0.47 6.06
C PHE A 72 12.73 1.50 6.74
N THR A 73 13.25 2.07 7.80
CA THR A 73 12.56 3.08 8.60
C THR A 73 13.38 4.36 8.58
N VAL A 74 12.75 5.49 8.28
CA VAL A 74 13.38 6.82 8.36
C VAL A 74 12.92 7.48 9.64
N ILE A 75 13.88 7.79 10.53
CA ILE A 75 13.64 8.52 11.77
C ILE A 75 14.57 9.74 11.80
N PRO A 76 14.06 10.95 11.60
CA PRO A 76 14.86 12.16 11.64
C PRO A 76 15.50 12.38 13.01
N ARG A 77 16.67 13.00 13.01
CA ARG A 77 17.36 13.37 14.27
C ARG A 77 16.68 14.54 14.98
N ASP A 78 15.83 15.27 14.28
CA ASP A 78 15.04 16.38 14.82
C ASP A 78 13.85 15.89 15.64
N LEU A 79 13.41 14.64 15.44
CA LEU A 79 12.34 14.01 16.19
C LEU A 79 12.84 13.55 17.57
N LYS A 80 12.37 14.20 18.63
CA LYS A 80 12.84 14.01 20.01
C LYS A 80 11.70 13.64 20.96
N SER A 81 12.06 12.98 22.04
CA SER A 81 11.26 12.81 23.27
C SER A 81 12.07 13.32 24.44
N GLY A 82 11.73 14.50 24.95
CA GLY A 82 12.60 15.27 25.86
C GLY A 82 13.95 15.59 25.21
N GLU A 83 15.04 15.30 25.90
CA GLU A 83 16.40 15.53 25.41
C GLU A 83 16.92 14.41 24.47
N THR A 84 16.17 13.31 24.33
CA THR A 84 16.63 12.14 23.59
C THR A 84 16.02 12.10 22.18
N THR A 85 16.83 11.87 21.14
CA THR A 85 16.35 11.65 19.78
C THR A 85 15.74 10.27 19.61
N LEU A 86 14.59 10.15 18.96
CA LEU A 86 14.01 8.83 18.65
C LEU A 86 14.91 8.01 17.73
N HIS A 87 15.70 8.68 16.89
CA HIS A 87 16.71 8.04 16.07
C HIS A 87 17.73 7.24 16.91
N SER A 88 18.25 7.82 18.01
CA SER A 88 19.23 7.11 18.88
C SER A 88 18.62 5.91 19.59
N LEU A 89 17.37 6.03 20.04
CA LEU A 89 16.64 4.93 20.68
C LEU A 89 16.37 3.79 19.69
N TRP A 90 15.94 4.15 18.47
CA TRP A 90 15.73 3.20 17.40
C TRP A 90 17.02 2.48 16.99
N ALA A 91 18.09 3.23 16.76
CA ALA A 91 19.40 2.65 16.39
C ALA A 91 19.89 1.64 17.41
N ARG A 92 19.78 1.95 18.71
CA ARG A 92 20.12 1.03 19.79
C ARG A 92 19.23 -0.20 19.78
N ARG A 93 17.89 -0.01 19.71
CA ARG A 93 16.95 -1.13 19.70
C ARG A 93 17.17 -2.04 18.49
N HIS A 94 17.25 -1.45 17.30
CA HIS A 94 17.46 -2.18 16.05
C HIS A 94 18.78 -2.98 16.10
N GLY A 95 19.89 -2.34 16.49
CA GLY A 95 21.20 -2.97 16.56
C GLY A 95 21.32 -4.06 17.64
N THR A 96 20.51 -4.02 18.71
CA THR A 96 20.58 -5.02 19.79
C THR A 96 19.55 -6.14 19.67
N LYS A 97 18.40 -5.90 19.01
CA LYS A 97 17.30 -6.87 18.91
C LYS A 97 17.24 -7.59 17.57
N PHE A 98 17.71 -6.96 16.51
CA PHE A 98 17.53 -7.48 15.15
C PHE A 98 18.83 -7.55 14.35
N ASN A 99 19.77 -6.61 14.52
CA ASN A 99 21.03 -6.44 13.76
C ASN A 99 20.87 -6.09 12.27
N GLY A 100 19.66 -6.06 11.74
CA GLY A 100 19.39 -5.75 10.34
C GLY A 100 19.06 -6.98 9.48
N ALA A 101 18.64 -6.71 8.24
CA ALA A 101 18.37 -7.73 7.25
C ALA A 101 19.68 -8.43 6.79
N PRO A 102 19.61 -9.66 6.24
CA PRO A 102 20.80 -10.33 5.71
C PRO A 102 21.53 -9.46 4.68
N TYR A 103 22.86 -9.46 4.71
CA TYR A 103 23.69 -8.59 3.86
C TYR A 103 23.38 -8.73 2.36
N ILE A 104 23.18 -9.96 1.89
CA ILE A 104 22.85 -10.21 0.47
C ILE A 104 21.52 -9.56 0.07
N VAL A 105 20.54 -9.54 0.98
CA VAL A 105 19.24 -8.90 0.74
C VAL A 105 19.38 -7.37 0.74
N GLN A 106 20.25 -6.82 1.60
CA GLN A 106 20.55 -5.38 1.58
C GLN A 106 21.22 -4.97 0.26
N ARG A 107 22.16 -5.77 -0.27
CA ARG A 107 22.80 -5.54 -1.57
C ARG A 107 21.78 -5.62 -2.72
N ALA A 108 20.84 -6.55 -2.65
CA ALA A 108 19.73 -6.61 -3.60
C ALA A 108 18.85 -5.35 -3.53
N GLY A 109 18.56 -4.85 -2.32
CA GLY A 109 17.83 -3.59 -2.13
C GLY A 109 18.57 -2.37 -2.68
N GLU A 110 19.88 -2.31 -2.53
CA GLU A 110 20.71 -1.27 -3.16
C GLU A 110 20.60 -1.31 -4.69
N ALA A 111 20.60 -2.50 -5.28
CA ALA A 111 20.49 -2.67 -6.73
C ALA A 111 19.14 -2.15 -7.29
N VAL A 112 18.07 -2.14 -6.49
CA VAL A 112 16.77 -1.55 -6.88
C VAL A 112 16.90 -0.06 -7.23
N TYR A 113 17.82 0.65 -6.60
CA TYR A 113 18.04 2.09 -6.84
C TYR A 113 19.01 2.38 -7.98
N SER A 114 19.64 1.36 -8.57
CA SER A 114 20.39 1.52 -9.83
C SER A 114 19.46 1.94 -10.97
N GLU A 115 19.98 2.46 -12.07
CA GLU A 115 19.20 2.80 -13.24
C GLU A 115 18.42 1.59 -13.78
N ALA A 116 19.07 0.44 -13.91
CA ALA A 116 18.45 -0.80 -14.34
C ALA A 116 17.35 -1.26 -13.36
N GLY A 117 17.61 -1.19 -12.05
CA GLY A 117 16.64 -1.56 -11.01
C GLY A 117 15.40 -0.66 -11.03
N LYS A 118 15.60 0.65 -11.17
CA LYS A 118 14.47 1.60 -11.29
C LYS A 118 13.61 1.35 -12.53
N ASN A 119 14.23 1.03 -13.67
CA ASN A 119 13.48 0.71 -14.87
C ASN A 119 12.67 -0.58 -14.70
N GLN A 120 13.26 -1.65 -14.16
CA GLN A 120 12.57 -2.91 -13.90
C GLN A 120 11.41 -2.74 -12.91
N THR A 121 11.61 -2.00 -11.83
CA THR A 121 10.52 -1.75 -10.87
C THR A 121 9.39 -0.92 -11.47
N LYS A 122 9.70 0.06 -12.31
CA LYS A 122 8.71 0.86 -13.04
C LYS A 122 7.88 -0.02 -13.99
N GLU A 123 8.51 -0.92 -14.73
CA GLU A 123 7.82 -1.87 -15.62
C GLU A 123 6.91 -2.80 -14.84
N GLN A 124 7.38 -3.33 -13.70
CA GLN A 124 6.59 -4.20 -12.82
C GLN A 124 5.37 -3.47 -12.25
N ILE A 125 5.54 -2.24 -11.78
CA ILE A 125 4.43 -1.40 -11.28
C ILE A 125 3.42 -1.13 -12.40
N ALA A 126 3.89 -0.76 -13.59
CA ALA A 126 3.03 -0.54 -14.74
C ALA A 126 2.21 -1.78 -15.12
N TYR A 127 2.83 -2.97 -15.03
CA TYR A 127 2.14 -4.24 -15.25
C TYR A 127 0.99 -4.46 -14.25
N TYR A 128 1.23 -4.27 -12.95
CA TYR A 128 0.19 -4.42 -11.94
C TYR A 128 -0.90 -3.34 -12.05
N MET A 129 -0.53 -2.12 -12.40
CA MET A 129 -1.53 -1.06 -12.60
C MET A 129 -2.36 -1.28 -13.86
N LYS A 130 -1.81 -1.93 -14.90
CA LYS A 130 -2.60 -2.43 -16.03
C LYS A 130 -3.65 -3.45 -15.60
N ASN A 131 -3.28 -4.41 -14.74
CA ASN A 131 -4.22 -5.35 -14.16
C ASN A 131 -5.30 -4.65 -13.31
N ALA A 132 -4.90 -3.67 -12.49
CA ALA A 132 -5.83 -2.89 -11.68
C ALA A 132 -6.89 -2.17 -12.56
N LYS A 133 -6.47 -1.64 -13.71
CA LYS A 133 -7.37 -1.02 -14.67
C LYS A 133 -8.37 -2.03 -15.23
N VAL A 134 -7.90 -3.21 -15.66
CA VAL A 134 -8.78 -4.29 -16.16
C VAL A 134 -9.81 -4.69 -15.12
N ILE A 135 -9.40 -4.88 -13.86
CA ILE A 135 -10.30 -5.24 -12.77
C ILE A 135 -11.34 -4.13 -12.56
N LYS A 136 -10.89 -2.88 -12.44
CA LYS A 136 -11.75 -1.73 -12.17
C LYS A 136 -12.79 -1.49 -13.27
N GLU A 137 -12.36 -1.51 -14.53
CA GLU A 137 -13.23 -1.31 -15.68
C GLU A 137 -14.21 -2.47 -15.84
N GLY A 138 -13.74 -3.71 -15.77
CA GLY A 138 -14.59 -4.87 -15.91
C GLY A 138 -15.64 -5.02 -14.81
N LEU A 139 -15.31 -4.69 -13.55
CA LEU A 139 -16.28 -4.67 -12.47
C LEU A 139 -17.35 -3.57 -12.68
N LYS A 140 -16.96 -2.39 -13.19
CA LYS A 140 -17.92 -1.33 -13.54
C LYS A 140 -18.86 -1.76 -14.65
N GLU A 141 -18.34 -2.41 -15.68
CA GLU A 141 -19.14 -2.98 -16.77
C GLU A 141 -20.12 -4.06 -16.28
N ALA A 142 -19.72 -4.83 -15.27
CA ALA A 142 -20.58 -5.79 -14.59
C ALA A 142 -21.60 -5.16 -13.60
N GLY A 143 -21.61 -3.83 -13.47
CA GLY A 143 -22.58 -3.10 -12.66
C GLY A 143 -22.17 -2.89 -11.18
N TYR A 144 -20.96 -3.26 -10.79
CA TYR A 144 -20.50 -3.06 -9.42
C TYR A 144 -20.05 -1.60 -9.15
N SER A 145 -20.36 -1.11 -7.95
CA SER A 145 -19.77 0.12 -7.43
C SER A 145 -18.35 -0.15 -6.96
N VAL A 146 -17.36 0.53 -7.56
CA VAL A 146 -15.93 0.26 -7.32
C VAL A 146 -15.15 1.53 -7.00
N SER A 147 -14.14 1.38 -6.14
CA SER A 147 -13.16 2.41 -5.78
C SER A 147 -11.74 1.84 -5.76
N GLY A 148 -10.72 2.72 -5.65
CA GLY A 148 -9.31 2.30 -5.65
C GLY A 148 -8.75 2.05 -7.06
N GLY A 149 -7.60 1.36 -7.14
CA GLY A 149 -6.94 1.04 -8.41
C GLY A 149 -6.36 2.26 -9.13
N VAL A 150 -5.94 3.31 -8.40
CA VAL A 150 -5.29 4.53 -8.94
C VAL A 150 -3.88 4.65 -8.37
N ASN A 151 -3.74 4.82 -7.06
CA ASN A 151 -2.46 4.95 -6.37
C ASN A 151 -2.05 3.68 -5.61
N ALA A 152 -2.74 2.57 -5.85
CA ALA A 152 -2.43 1.27 -5.28
C ALA A 152 -3.06 0.15 -6.11
N PRO A 153 -2.49 -1.07 -6.10
CA PRO A 153 -2.98 -2.20 -6.87
C PRO A 153 -4.15 -2.93 -6.18
N TYR A 154 -5.00 -2.19 -5.50
CA TYR A 154 -6.17 -2.72 -4.80
C TYR A 154 -7.44 -2.05 -5.29
N ILE A 155 -8.44 -2.89 -5.56
CA ILE A 155 -9.76 -2.46 -5.99
C ILE A 155 -10.77 -2.93 -4.95
N TRP A 156 -11.58 -2.01 -4.49
CA TRP A 156 -12.69 -2.26 -3.61
C TRP A 156 -13.99 -2.22 -4.39
N LEU A 157 -14.84 -3.21 -4.17
CA LEU A 157 -16.21 -3.20 -4.65
C LEU A 157 -17.17 -3.23 -3.46
N LYS A 158 -18.34 -2.62 -3.63
CA LYS A 158 -19.47 -2.81 -2.73
C LYS A 158 -20.18 -4.10 -3.12
N THR A 159 -20.47 -4.96 -2.13
CA THR A 159 -21.17 -6.21 -2.39
C THR A 159 -22.60 -5.94 -2.93
N PRO A 160 -23.09 -6.75 -3.88
CA PRO A 160 -24.45 -6.58 -4.42
C PRO A 160 -25.50 -6.95 -3.38
N ASP A 161 -26.72 -6.45 -3.55
CA ASP A 161 -27.94 -6.85 -2.82
C ASP A 161 -27.81 -6.83 -1.28
N ASN A 162 -26.94 -5.95 -0.75
CA ASN A 162 -26.61 -5.89 0.67
C ASN A 162 -26.05 -7.22 1.23
N MET A 163 -25.47 -8.04 0.40
CA MET A 163 -24.80 -9.28 0.78
C MET A 163 -23.68 -8.98 1.78
N SER A 164 -23.50 -9.83 2.80
CA SER A 164 -22.35 -9.69 3.70
C SER A 164 -21.04 -9.93 2.95
N SER A 165 -19.93 -9.42 3.50
CA SER A 165 -18.60 -9.61 2.89
C SER A 165 -18.25 -11.09 2.75
N TRP A 166 -18.65 -11.95 3.69
CA TRP A 166 -18.40 -13.38 3.65
C TRP A 166 -19.35 -14.13 2.72
N ASP A 167 -20.64 -13.78 2.68
CA ASP A 167 -21.56 -14.39 1.72
C ASP A 167 -21.13 -14.09 0.28
N PHE A 168 -20.62 -12.88 0.04
CA PHE A 168 -20.06 -12.53 -1.27
C PHE A 168 -18.77 -13.28 -1.59
N PHE A 169 -17.94 -13.58 -0.59
CA PHE A 169 -16.76 -14.44 -0.77
C PHE A 169 -17.16 -15.83 -1.28
N ASP A 170 -18.12 -16.47 -0.62
CA ASP A 170 -18.62 -17.79 -1.00
C ASP A 170 -19.29 -17.74 -2.37
N TYR A 171 -20.12 -16.73 -2.63
CA TYR A 171 -20.78 -16.52 -3.91
C TYR A 171 -19.77 -16.37 -5.07
N LEU A 172 -18.74 -15.55 -4.90
CA LEU A 172 -17.70 -15.32 -5.91
C LEU A 172 -16.88 -16.58 -6.16
N LEU A 173 -16.56 -17.32 -5.10
CA LEU A 173 -15.84 -18.59 -5.21
C LEU A 173 -16.66 -19.63 -5.97
N GLU A 174 -17.93 -19.82 -5.61
CA GLU A 174 -18.80 -20.84 -6.22
C GLU A 174 -19.17 -20.51 -7.68
N LYS A 175 -19.44 -19.25 -8.00
CA LYS A 175 -19.94 -18.85 -9.32
C LYS A 175 -18.84 -18.53 -10.31
N ALA A 176 -17.72 -17.93 -9.86
CA ALA A 176 -16.65 -17.49 -10.73
C ALA A 176 -15.31 -18.21 -10.50
N ASN A 177 -15.15 -19.01 -9.45
CA ASN A 177 -13.88 -19.57 -9.00
C ASN A 177 -12.79 -18.47 -8.83
N VAL A 178 -13.20 -17.34 -8.23
CA VAL A 178 -12.33 -16.20 -7.96
C VAL A 178 -12.25 -15.98 -6.45
N LEU A 179 -11.04 -15.77 -5.96
CA LEU A 179 -10.75 -15.47 -4.56
C LEU A 179 -10.36 -13.99 -4.40
N GLY A 180 -10.84 -13.40 -3.33
CA GLY A 180 -10.46 -12.07 -2.90
C GLY A 180 -10.53 -11.95 -1.38
N THR A 181 -10.57 -10.74 -0.86
CA THR A 181 -10.58 -10.53 0.60
C THR A 181 -11.89 -9.87 1.03
N PRO A 182 -12.67 -10.53 1.92
CA PRO A 182 -13.84 -9.90 2.52
C PRO A 182 -13.48 -8.60 3.23
N GLY A 183 -14.24 -7.54 3.00
CA GLY A 183 -13.96 -6.23 3.58
C GLY A 183 -14.03 -6.21 5.10
N SER A 184 -14.90 -7.03 5.70
CA SER A 184 -14.99 -7.23 7.16
C SER A 184 -13.68 -7.68 7.79
N GLY A 185 -12.77 -8.33 7.04
CA GLY A 185 -11.42 -8.67 7.48
C GLY A 185 -10.53 -7.46 7.77
N PHE A 186 -10.95 -6.25 7.36
CA PHE A 186 -10.26 -4.98 7.63
C PHE A 186 -10.92 -4.15 8.73
N GLY A 187 -11.91 -4.71 9.41
CA GLY A 187 -12.66 -4.09 10.47
C GLY A 187 -14.14 -3.86 10.12
N PRO A 188 -14.95 -3.40 11.10
CA PRO A 188 -16.40 -3.29 10.94
C PRO A 188 -16.85 -2.39 9.80
N SER A 189 -16.10 -1.33 9.51
CA SER A 189 -16.38 -0.41 8.40
C SER A 189 -16.17 -1.03 7.01
N GLY A 190 -15.54 -2.19 6.93
CA GLY A 190 -15.35 -2.95 5.70
C GLY A 190 -16.50 -3.92 5.40
N GLU A 191 -17.47 -4.07 6.30
CA GLU A 191 -18.63 -4.95 6.05
C GLU A 191 -19.44 -4.44 4.86
N GLY A 192 -19.90 -5.36 4.00
CA GLY A 192 -20.57 -5.03 2.74
C GLY A 192 -19.63 -4.57 1.63
N TYR A 193 -18.32 -4.75 1.81
CA TYR A 193 -17.29 -4.50 0.80
C TYR A 193 -16.42 -5.74 0.58
N PHE A 194 -15.72 -5.73 -0.57
CA PHE A 194 -14.83 -6.80 -0.95
C PHE A 194 -13.61 -6.23 -1.67
N ARG A 195 -12.40 -6.73 -1.36
CA ARG A 195 -11.16 -6.24 -1.98
C ARG A 195 -10.56 -7.26 -2.93
N LEU A 196 -10.30 -6.83 -4.16
CA LEU A 196 -9.49 -7.54 -5.15
C LEU A 196 -8.10 -6.92 -5.25
N THR A 197 -7.14 -7.74 -5.65
CA THR A 197 -5.74 -7.35 -5.84
C THR A 197 -5.30 -7.56 -7.29
N ALA A 198 -4.45 -6.66 -7.77
CA ALA A 198 -3.90 -6.70 -9.13
C ALA A 198 -2.57 -7.46 -9.25
N PHE A 199 -2.11 -8.16 -8.22
CA PHE A 199 -0.82 -8.86 -8.19
C PHE A 199 -0.79 -10.21 -8.93
N GLY A 200 -1.84 -10.56 -9.66
CA GLY A 200 -1.89 -11.77 -10.48
C GLY A 200 -1.21 -11.62 -11.85
N SER A 201 -1.23 -12.70 -12.66
CA SER A 201 -0.90 -12.59 -14.09
C SER A 201 -1.99 -11.84 -14.83
N TYR A 202 -1.63 -11.21 -15.96
CA TYR A 202 -2.59 -10.48 -16.78
C TYR A 202 -3.69 -11.39 -17.32
N GLU A 203 -3.31 -12.56 -17.81
CA GLU A 203 -4.22 -13.55 -18.38
C GLU A 203 -5.23 -14.04 -17.37
N ASN A 204 -4.78 -14.41 -16.16
CA ASN A 204 -5.67 -14.84 -15.08
C ASN A 204 -6.57 -13.68 -14.60
N THR A 205 -6.08 -12.45 -14.63
CA THR A 205 -6.86 -11.26 -14.27
C THR A 205 -8.00 -11.04 -15.27
N VAL A 206 -7.71 -11.10 -16.57
CA VAL A 206 -8.73 -10.97 -17.63
C VAL A 206 -9.75 -12.10 -17.51
N GLU A 207 -9.30 -13.35 -17.35
CA GLU A 207 -10.20 -14.49 -17.21
C GLU A 207 -11.11 -14.38 -15.97
N ALA A 208 -10.56 -13.97 -14.82
CA ALA A 208 -11.35 -13.76 -13.60
C ALA A 208 -12.45 -12.72 -13.82
N ILE A 209 -12.13 -11.60 -14.46
CA ILE A 209 -13.11 -10.56 -14.76
C ILE A 209 -14.19 -11.04 -15.74
N GLU A 210 -13.83 -11.78 -16.78
CA GLU A 210 -14.81 -12.35 -17.71
C GLU A 210 -15.74 -13.37 -17.03
N ARG A 211 -15.26 -14.10 -16.03
CA ARG A 211 -16.10 -15.00 -15.21
C ARG A 211 -17.07 -14.20 -14.34
N ILE A 212 -16.60 -13.13 -13.71
CA ILE A 212 -17.45 -12.24 -12.87
C ILE A 212 -18.54 -11.57 -13.72
N LYS A 213 -18.25 -11.16 -14.96
CA LYS A 213 -19.26 -10.56 -15.86
C LYS A 213 -20.38 -11.51 -16.27
N ARG A 214 -20.17 -12.83 -16.15
CA ARG A 214 -21.17 -13.86 -16.51
C ARG A 214 -22.04 -14.29 -15.33
N MET A 215 -21.77 -13.81 -14.12
CA MET A 215 -22.58 -14.08 -12.93
C MET A 215 -23.90 -13.32 -12.99
#